data_8af365c52197292a36636b5253b1b153
#
_entry.id   8af365c52197292a36636b5253b1b153
#
_cell.length_a   1.000
_cell.length_b   1.000
_cell.length_c   1.000
_cell.angle_alpha   90.00
_cell.angle_beta   90.00
_cell.angle_gamma   90.00
#
_symmetry.space_group_name_H-M   'P 1'
#
loop_
_entity.id
_entity.type
_entity.pdbx_description
1 polymer ?
#
loop_
_entity_poly.entity_id
_entity_poly.type
_entity_poly.pdbx_seq_one_letter_code
_entity_poly.pdbx_strand_id
1 'polypeptide(L)'
;MTVLWTRRTRSAVEVAAILSAVFFGCAASGSSESIQIRFESSEKIADRGHGFTEVSGLSLAIDGGFWAVSDSTARLFRLDEAGHVKRKSSLDAEPELEGVALDVGGGRILAVREDTNEVLAFSNAGHLTRHSLLSMSGASGLAPYFSANDTKDGLEGISVDPETGIVYVLKERRPRLLIALSPDLAQVRQVIALTGSAGFASDKAEDDHLDVSGLAWDAGRRGLWITSDTGKALFFFDIDRMQAQGWVLVDEARGHPRRVSNAEGVALSSDGQTIFIVTDDGKDSRLLTYRID
;
A
#
# COMPACT_ATOMS: atom_id res chain seq x y z
N MET A 1 -26.79 -70.41 10.19
CA MET A 1 -26.26 -69.15 10.77
C MET A 1 -25.21 -68.60 9.81
N THR A 2 -25.67 -67.73 8.90
CA THR A 2 -24.84 -67.27 7.78
C THR A 2 -24.69 -65.76 7.92
N VAL A 3 -23.48 -65.30 8.14
CA VAL A 3 -23.15 -63.87 8.30
C VAL A 3 -22.82 -63.29 6.94
N LEU A 4 -23.63 -62.33 6.48
CA LEU A 4 -23.43 -61.56 5.25
C LEU A 4 -22.56 -60.34 5.54
N TRP A 5 -21.40 -60.24 4.86
CA TRP A 5 -20.55 -59.04 4.82
C TRP A 5 -21.01 -58.11 3.70
N THR A 6 -21.48 -56.91 4.06
CA THR A 6 -21.76 -55.85 3.09
C THR A 6 -20.51 -54.99 2.84
N ARG A 7 -20.05 -55.01 1.59
CA ARG A 7 -18.98 -54.11 1.11
C ARG A 7 -19.53 -52.70 0.95
N ARG A 8 -18.87 -51.72 1.60
CA ARG A 8 -19.05 -50.30 1.33
C ARG A 8 -18.28 -49.93 0.06
N THR A 9 -19.01 -49.44 -0.95
CA THR A 9 -18.44 -48.82 -2.15
C THR A 9 -18.00 -47.40 -1.83
N ARG A 10 -16.73 -47.07 -2.10
CA ARG A 10 -16.17 -45.75 -2.07
C ARG A 10 -16.53 -45.03 -3.38
N SER A 11 -17.22 -43.90 -3.31
CA SER A 11 -17.44 -42.99 -4.44
C SER A 11 -16.15 -42.33 -4.82
N ALA A 12 -15.72 -42.50 -6.06
CA ALA A 12 -14.65 -41.74 -6.67
C ALA A 12 -15.22 -40.35 -7.06
N VAL A 13 -14.57 -39.32 -6.59
CA VAL A 13 -14.81 -37.96 -7.06
C VAL A 13 -14.00 -37.78 -8.34
N GLU A 14 -14.69 -37.63 -9.45
CA GLU A 14 -14.06 -37.26 -10.73
C GLU A 14 -13.67 -35.81 -10.68
N VAL A 15 -12.35 -35.53 -10.77
CA VAL A 15 -11.81 -34.20 -10.99
C VAL A 15 -11.81 -33.96 -12.51
N ALA A 16 -12.71 -33.08 -12.96
CA ALA A 16 -12.72 -32.65 -14.35
C ALA A 16 -11.48 -31.75 -14.61
N ALA A 17 -10.54 -32.26 -15.40
CA ALA A 17 -9.42 -31.48 -15.91
C ALA A 17 -9.92 -30.58 -17.05
N ILE A 18 -9.92 -29.26 -16.82
CA ILE A 18 -10.15 -28.27 -17.87
C ILE A 18 -8.85 -28.12 -18.66
N LEU A 19 -8.81 -28.57 -19.90
CA LEU A 19 -7.73 -28.29 -20.84
C LEU A 19 -7.78 -26.81 -21.23
N SER A 20 -6.86 -26.02 -20.72
CA SER A 20 -6.60 -24.67 -21.24
C SER A 20 -5.68 -24.76 -22.45
N ALA A 21 -6.17 -24.26 -23.59
CA ALA A 21 -5.40 -24.15 -24.81
C ALA A 21 -4.22 -23.17 -24.58
N VAL A 22 -3.00 -23.67 -24.75
CA VAL A 22 -1.78 -22.86 -24.71
C VAL A 22 -1.66 -22.14 -26.06
N PHE A 23 -1.95 -20.84 -26.08
CA PHE A 23 -1.52 -19.97 -27.16
C PHE A 23 -0.01 -19.70 -27.00
N PHE A 24 0.79 -20.27 -27.90
CA PHE A 24 2.18 -19.85 -28.09
C PHE A 24 2.19 -18.47 -28.73
N GLY A 25 2.14 -17.40 -27.91
CA GLY A 25 2.54 -16.09 -28.34
C GLY A 25 4.06 -16.01 -28.34
N CYS A 26 4.69 -15.62 -29.45
CA CYS A 26 6.09 -15.23 -29.50
C CYS A 26 6.34 -14.15 -28.46
N ALA A 27 6.98 -14.52 -27.36
CA ALA A 27 7.54 -13.57 -26.42
C ALA A 27 8.73 -12.88 -27.12
N ALA A 28 8.55 -11.64 -27.52
CA ALA A 28 9.67 -10.77 -27.78
C ALA A 28 10.45 -10.68 -26.46
N SER A 29 11.67 -11.19 -26.44
CA SER A 29 12.62 -11.01 -25.34
C SER A 29 13.08 -9.55 -25.32
N GLY A 30 12.23 -8.65 -24.84
CA GLY A 30 12.66 -7.36 -24.37
C GLY A 30 13.48 -7.60 -23.12
N SER A 31 14.75 -7.22 -23.11
CA SER A 31 15.53 -7.06 -21.89
C SER A 31 14.74 -6.11 -20.99
N SER A 32 14.18 -6.60 -19.88
CA SER A 32 13.65 -5.72 -18.86
C SER A 32 14.85 -4.91 -18.33
N GLU A 33 14.93 -3.63 -18.71
CA GLU A 33 15.86 -2.72 -18.05
C GLU A 33 15.58 -2.83 -16.56
N SER A 34 16.64 -3.15 -15.80
CA SER A 34 16.52 -3.27 -14.35
C SER A 34 16.25 -1.88 -13.79
N ILE A 35 15.11 -1.68 -13.15
CA ILE A 35 14.82 -0.43 -12.45
C ILE A 35 15.97 -0.15 -11.48
N GLN A 36 16.49 1.08 -11.52
CA GLN A 36 17.47 1.59 -10.56
C GLN A 36 16.85 2.77 -9.83
N ILE A 37 17.10 2.90 -8.54
CA ILE A 37 16.67 4.06 -7.77
C ILE A 37 17.89 4.76 -7.20
N ARG A 38 17.90 6.09 -7.27
CA ARG A 38 19.01 6.93 -6.80
C ARG A 38 18.48 8.02 -5.87
N PHE A 39 19.11 8.13 -4.70
CA PHE A 39 18.80 9.20 -3.75
C PHE A 39 19.09 10.59 -4.34
N GLU A 40 18.19 11.56 -4.13
CA GLU A 40 18.36 12.95 -4.56
C GLU A 40 18.40 13.93 -3.40
N SER A 41 17.40 13.87 -2.50
CA SER A 41 17.32 14.81 -1.38
C SER A 41 16.59 14.24 -0.17
N SER A 42 16.78 14.94 0.97
CA SER A 42 16.07 14.66 2.23
C SER A 42 15.78 15.99 2.93
N GLU A 43 14.51 16.36 3.02
CA GLU A 43 14.05 17.61 3.61
C GLU A 43 13.24 17.34 4.87
N LYS A 44 13.45 18.15 5.92
CA LYS A 44 12.64 18.08 7.13
C LYS A 44 11.27 18.73 6.90
N ILE A 45 10.21 17.96 7.17
CA ILE A 45 8.83 18.40 6.90
C ILE A 45 7.95 18.52 8.15
N ALA A 46 8.38 17.98 9.28
CA ALA A 46 7.60 18.04 10.52
C ALA A 46 7.27 19.49 10.92
N ASP A 47 6.01 19.78 11.14
CA ASP A 47 5.49 21.09 11.53
C ASP A 47 4.60 21.00 12.77
N ARG A 48 5.21 21.19 13.95
CA ARG A 48 4.51 21.17 15.24
C ARG A 48 3.44 22.26 15.36
N GLY A 49 3.64 23.42 14.72
CA GLY A 49 2.68 24.53 14.75
C GLY A 49 1.37 24.18 14.07
N HIS A 50 1.42 23.31 13.07
CA HIS A 50 0.24 22.76 12.41
C HIS A 50 -0.21 21.40 12.97
N GLY A 51 0.56 20.77 13.87
CA GLY A 51 0.33 19.41 14.37
C GLY A 51 0.65 18.36 13.31
N PHE A 52 1.59 18.64 12.41
CA PHE A 52 2.07 17.74 11.38
C PHE A 52 3.38 17.11 11.84
N THR A 53 3.23 16.03 12.59
CA THR A 53 4.28 15.13 13.09
C THR A 53 3.76 13.70 12.88
N GLU A 54 4.59 12.69 13.02
CA GLU A 54 4.12 11.30 12.88
C GLU A 54 3.41 11.09 11.53
N VAL A 55 4.14 11.36 10.44
CA VAL A 55 3.59 11.39 9.08
C VAL A 55 3.52 9.98 8.53
N SER A 56 2.31 9.46 8.34
CA SER A 56 2.07 8.07 7.95
C SER A 56 1.80 7.92 6.45
N GLY A 57 0.98 8.79 5.85
CA GLY A 57 0.55 8.66 4.45
C GLY A 57 0.93 9.83 3.56
N LEU A 58 1.20 9.54 2.27
CA LEU A 58 1.51 10.53 1.25
C LEU A 58 0.85 10.18 -0.08
N SER A 59 0.28 11.17 -0.76
CA SER A 59 -0.25 11.04 -2.13
C SER A 59 0.04 12.29 -2.94
N LEU A 60 0.39 12.14 -4.22
CA LEU A 60 0.55 13.30 -5.10
C LEU A 60 -0.78 14.04 -5.24
N ALA A 61 -0.75 15.36 -5.22
CA ALA A 61 -1.91 16.19 -5.49
C ALA A 61 -1.93 16.64 -6.96
N ILE A 62 -3.12 16.85 -7.52
CA ILE A 62 -3.31 17.15 -8.96
C ILE A 62 -2.67 18.47 -9.39
N ASP A 63 -2.57 19.43 -8.48
CA ASP A 63 -2.05 20.78 -8.70
C ASP A 63 -0.62 20.98 -8.17
N GLY A 64 0.15 19.89 -8.04
CA GLY A 64 1.50 19.84 -7.47
C GLY A 64 1.51 19.68 -5.95
N GLY A 65 2.66 19.29 -5.37
CA GLY A 65 2.79 18.95 -3.95
C GLY A 65 1.97 17.74 -3.54
N PHE A 66 1.53 17.65 -2.25
CA PHE A 66 1.03 16.39 -1.72
C PHE A 66 -0.21 16.55 -0.85
N TRP A 67 -0.99 15.49 -0.76
CA TRP A 67 -1.87 15.18 0.35
C TRP A 67 -1.14 14.27 1.33
N ALA A 68 -1.32 14.52 2.64
CA ALA A 68 -0.72 13.72 3.69
C ALA A 68 -1.68 13.55 4.87
N VAL A 69 -1.46 12.48 5.63
CA VAL A 69 -2.11 12.20 6.90
C VAL A 69 -1.07 11.93 7.98
N SER A 70 -1.50 11.88 9.21
CA SER A 70 -0.69 11.58 10.39
C SER A 70 -1.53 10.71 11.30
N ASP A 71 -0.94 9.67 11.87
CA ASP A 71 -1.60 8.74 12.78
C ASP A 71 -2.15 9.43 14.04
N SER A 72 -1.40 10.39 14.58
CA SER A 72 -1.75 11.10 15.81
C SER A 72 -2.86 12.14 15.65
N THR A 73 -3.32 12.42 14.41
CA THR A 73 -4.35 13.46 14.18
C THR A 73 -5.38 13.04 13.15
N ALA A 74 -6.66 13.35 13.41
CA ALA A 74 -7.73 13.22 12.43
C ALA A 74 -7.73 14.40 11.46
N ARG A 75 -6.65 14.56 10.67
CA ARG A 75 -6.48 15.70 9.76
C ARG A 75 -5.94 15.28 8.42
N LEU A 76 -6.42 15.98 7.39
CA LEU A 76 -5.87 15.93 6.06
C LEU A 76 -5.00 17.18 5.85
N PHE A 77 -3.76 16.99 5.48
CA PHE A 77 -2.78 18.03 5.22
C PHE A 77 -2.57 18.20 3.71
N ARG A 78 -2.50 19.45 3.27
CA ARG A 78 -2.08 19.82 1.92
C ARG A 78 -0.68 20.41 2.02
N LEU A 79 0.29 19.75 1.38
CA LEU A 79 1.69 20.16 1.38
C LEU A 79 2.06 20.80 0.02
N ASP A 80 3.07 21.68 0.02
CA ASP A 80 3.73 22.10 -1.21
C ASP A 80 4.72 21.01 -1.70
N GLU A 81 5.40 21.28 -2.82
CA GLU A 81 6.36 20.33 -3.42
C GLU A 81 7.59 20.08 -2.53
N ALA A 82 7.90 20.97 -1.61
CA ALA A 82 8.96 20.80 -0.61
C ALA A 82 8.50 20.07 0.67
N GLY A 83 7.21 19.69 0.74
CA GLY A 83 6.63 19.02 1.90
C GLY A 83 6.17 19.93 3.03
N HIS A 84 6.15 21.28 2.85
CA HIS A 84 5.69 22.19 3.87
C HIS A 84 4.17 22.32 3.88
N VAL A 85 3.59 22.38 5.08
CA VAL A 85 2.14 22.51 5.27
C VAL A 85 1.63 23.85 4.75
N LYS A 86 0.73 23.80 3.77
CA LYS A 86 0.01 24.96 3.21
C LYS A 86 -1.39 25.11 3.79
N ARG A 87 -2.04 24.00 4.05
CA ARG A 87 -3.40 23.95 4.57
C ARG A 87 -3.61 22.64 5.34
N LYS A 88 -4.45 22.68 6.34
CA LYS A 88 -4.97 21.50 7.04
C LYS A 88 -6.48 21.58 7.14
N SER A 89 -7.13 20.44 7.05
CA SER A 89 -8.56 20.27 7.26
C SER A 89 -8.78 19.33 8.41
N SER A 90 -9.57 19.71 9.42
CA SER A 90 -10.04 18.77 10.41
C SER A 90 -11.07 17.85 9.78
N LEU A 91 -10.99 16.58 10.09
CA LEU A 91 -11.91 15.55 9.60
C LEU A 91 -12.85 15.17 10.74
N ASP A 92 -14.09 14.81 10.40
CA ASP A 92 -15.00 14.17 11.34
C ASP A 92 -14.66 12.67 11.45
N ALA A 93 -13.46 12.43 11.94
CA ALA A 93 -12.86 11.10 12.12
C ALA A 93 -12.04 11.10 13.41
N GLU A 94 -11.76 9.89 13.91
CA GLU A 94 -10.78 9.68 14.98
C GLU A 94 -9.36 9.66 14.39
N PRO A 95 -8.29 9.81 15.20
CA PRO A 95 -6.90 9.54 14.80
C PRO A 95 -6.68 8.12 14.25
N GLU A 96 -5.46 7.71 14.01
CA GLU A 96 -5.04 6.43 13.41
C GLU A 96 -5.26 6.40 11.88
N LEU A 97 -4.94 7.52 11.22
CA LEU A 97 -4.94 7.63 9.75
C LEU A 97 -3.55 7.26 9.23
N GLU A 98 -3.45 6.15 8.50
CA GLU A 98 -2.16 5.62 8.04
C GLU A 98 -1.88 5.94 6.56
N GLY A 99 -2.75 5.62 5.66
CA GLY A 99 -2.57 5.89 4.24
C GLY A 99 -3.51 6.93 3.68
N VAL A 100 -3.09 7.62 2.60
CA VAL A 100 -3.91 8.58 1.86
C VAL A 100 -3.73 8.41 0.36
N ALA A 101 -4.81 8.52 -0.41
CA ALA A 101 -4.78 8.49 -1.87
C ALA A 101 -5.74 9.51 -2.48
N LEU A 102 -5.32 10.17 -3.56
CA LEU A 102 -6.21 10.99 -4.37
C LEU A 102 -6.91 10.10 -5.41
N ASP A 103 -8.24 10.00 -5.31
CA ASP A 103 -9.10 9.35 -6.31
C ASP A 103 -9.70 10.42 -7.22
N VAL A 104 -8.97 10.71 -8.32
CA VAL A 104 -9.39 11.74 -9.29
C VAL A 104 -10.71 11.35 -9.98
N GLY A 105 -10.84 10.09 -10.39
CA GLY A 105 -12.04 9.57 -11.08
C GLY A 105 -13.29 9.61 -10.20
N GLY A 106 -13.12 9.32 -8.90
CA GLY A 106 -14.18 9.39 -7.90
C GLY A 106 -14.41 10.80 -7.32
N GLY A 107 -13.55 11.77 -7.64
CA GLY A 107 -13.66 13.15 -7.13
C GLY A 107 -13.54 13.24 -5.60
N ARG A 108 -12.66 12.44 -5.01
CA ARG A 108 -12.53 12.28 -3.55
C ARG A 108 -11.08 12.00 -3.14
N ILE A 109 -10.82 12.17 -1.85
CA ILE A 109 -9.60 11.72 -1.20
C ILE A 109 -9.97 10.53 -0.34
N LEU A 110 -9.17 9.47 -0.42
CA LEU A 110 -9.31 8.26 0.38
C LEU A 110 -8.25 8.24 1.46
N ALA A 111 -8.58 7.71 2.62
CA ALA A 111 -7.62 7.37 3.67
C ALA A 111 -7.98 6.03 4.29
N VAL A 112 -7.01 5.33 4.87
CA VAL A 112 -7.25 4.13 5.66
C VAL A 112 -7.09 4.44 7.15
N ARG A 113 -7.87 3.74 7.95
CA ARG A 113 -7.78 3.72 9.42
C ARG A 113 -7.36 2.33 9.88
N GLU A 114 -6.28 2.28 10.65
CA GLU A 114 -5.71 1.01 11.08
C GLU A 114 -6.59 0.30 12.11
N ASP A 115 -6.97 0.98 13.17
CA ASP A 115 -7.68 0.42 14.34
C ASP A 115 -9.06 -0.17 14.02
N THR A 116 -9.75 0.37 13.01
CA THR A 116 -11.10 -0.07 12.58
C THR A 116 -11.11 -0.80 11.25
N ASN A 117 -9.98 -0.82 10.52
CA ASN A 117 -9.87 -1.39 9.19
C ASN A 117 -10.92 -0.82 8.23
N GLU A 118 -11.04 0.51 8.23
CA GLU A 118 -11.97 1.25 7.39
C GLU A 118 -11.24 2.00 6.27
N VAL A 119 -11.89 2.11 5.13
CA VAL A 119 -11.56 3.11 4.11
C VAL A 119 -12.49 4.31 4.30
N LEU A 120 -11.89 5.46 4.53
CA LEU A 120 -12.57 6.75 4.65
C LEU A 120 -12.55 7.46 3.30
N ALA A 121 -13.70 7.95 2.83
CA ALA A 121 -13.77 8.71 1.58
C ALA A 121 -14.29 10.12 1.83
N PHE A 122 -13.45 11.12 1.52
CA PHE A 122 -13.73 12.55 1.66
C PHE A 122 -14.04 13.14 0.30
N SER A 123 -15.30 13.47 0.05
CA SER A 123 -15.71 14.13 -1.19
C SER A 123 -15.23 15.58 -1.24
N ASN A 124 -15.14 16.14 -2.45
CA ASN A 124 -14.85 17.57 -2.66
C ASN A 124 -15.88 18.51 -2.00
N ALA A 125 -17.08 18.01 -1.69
CA ALA A 125 -18.12 18.73 -0.95
C ALA A 125 -17.94 18.69 0.57
N GLY A 126 -16.88 18.03 1.08
CA GLY A 126 -16.59 17.91 2.51
C GLY A 126 -17.37 16.80 3.24
N HIS A 127 -18.03 15.91 2.50
CA HIS A 127 -18.74 14.78 3.12
C HIS A 127 -17.76 13.61 3.33
N LEU A 128 -17.78 13.05 4.54
CA LEU A 128 -17.09 11.81 4.90
C LEU A 128 -18.05 10.63 4.79
N THR A 129 -17.60 9.56 4.10
CA THR A 129 -18.22 8.23 4.18
C THR A 129 -17.21 7.23 4.70
N ARG A 130 -17.70 6.21 5.42
CA ARG A 130 -16.89 5.16 6.05
C ARG A 130 -17.25 3.81 5.44
N HIS A 131 -16.25 3.04 5.06
CA HIS A 131 -16.41 1.74 4.42
C HIS A 131 -15.57 0.70 5.18
N SER A 132 -16.22 -0.07 6.06
CA SER A 132 -15.55 -1.16 6.78
C SER A 132 -15.17 -2.27 5.81
N LEU A 133 -13.86 -2.59 5.74
CA LEU A 133 -13.33 -3.63 4.85
C LEU A 133 -14.06 -4.97 5.04
N LEU A 134 -14.25 -5.38 6.30
CA LEU A 134 -14.86 -6.68 6.62
C LEU A 134 -16.37 -6.75 6.31
N SER A 135 -17.00 -5.62 6.05
CA SER A 135 -18.42 -5.54 5.65
C SER A 135 -18.60 -5.56 4.13
N MET A 136 -17.52 -5.46 3.35
CA MET A 136 -17.61 -5.48 1.89
C MET A 136 -17.97 -6.87 1.35
N SER A 137 -18.67 -6.90 0.24
CA SER A 137 -18.89 -8.16 -0.49
C SER A 137 -17.56 -8.80 -0.86
N GLY A 138 -17.42 -10.11 -0.69
CA GLY A 138 -16.15 -10.84 -0.95
C GLY A 138 -15.14 -10.80 0.17
N ALA A 139 -15.37 -10.08 1.28
CA ALA A 139 -14.45 -9.99 2.41
C ALA A 139 -14.51 -11.18 3.39
N SER A 140 -15.39 -12.14 3.23
CA SER A 140 -15.64 -13.20 4.21
C SER A 140 -14.41 -14.02 4.61
N GLY A 141 -13.41 -14.15 3.71
CA GLY A 141 -12.14 -14.83 3.97
C GLY A 141 -11.11 -13.99 4.70
N LEU A 142 -11.35 -12.69 4.90
CA LEU A 142 -10.39 -11.76 5.51
C LEU A 142 -10.47 -11.72 7.03
N ALA A 143 -11.63 -12.00 7.62
CA ALA A 143 -11.86 -11.86 9.06
C ALA A 143 -10.78 -12.52 9.96
N PRO A 144 -10.20 -13.70 9.61
CA PRO A 144 -9.14 -14.29 10.43
C PRO A 144 -7.83 -13.50 10.48
N TYR A 145 -7.61 -12.60 9.51
CA TYR A 145 -6.39 -11.80 9.40
C TYR A 145 -6.51 -10.42 10.08
N PHE A 146 -7.71 -10.03 10.50
CA PHE A 146 -7.99 -8.77 11.15
C PHE A 146 -8.59 -9.04 12.55
N SER A 147 -7.72 -9.32 13.51
CA SER A 147 -8.14 -9.64 14.87
C SER A 147 -8.58 -8.38 15.61
N ALA A 148 -9.71 -8.45 16.29
CA ALA A 148 -10.19 -7.36 17.15
C ALA A 148 -9.25 -7.07 18.35
N ASN A 149 -8.29 -7.97 18.63
CA ASN A 149 -7.33 -7.82 19.72
C ASN A 149 -5.95 -7.34 19.23
N ASP A 150 -5.74 -7.26 17.92
CA ASP A 150 -4.48 -6.81 17.30
C ASP A 150 -4.79 -5.69 16.31
N THR A 151 -4.97 -4.51 16.87
CA THR A 151 -5.30 -3.29 16.12
C THR A 151 -4.07 -2.65 15.48
N LYS A 152 -2.87 -3.25 15.68
CA LYS A 152 -1.59 -2.70 15.23
C LYS A 152 -1.03 -3.33 13.95
N ASP A 153 -1.75 -4.26 13.35
CA ASP A 153 -1.37 -4.91 12.09
C ASP A 153 -2.51 -4.72 11.06
N GLY A 154 -3.14 -3.58 11.07
CA GLY A 154 -4.33 -3.26 10.28
C GLY A 154 -4.03 -2.79 8.86
N LEU A 155 -4.88 -1.87 8.37
CA LEU A 155 -4.70 -1.21 7.08
C LEU A 155 -3.73 -0.04 7.19
N GLU A 156 -2.68 -0.06 6.37
CA GLU A 156 -1.60 0.93 6.36
C GLU A 156 -1.61 1.78 5.09
N GLY A 157 -1.42 1.17 3.95
CA GLY A 157 -1.29 1.87 2.67
C GLY A 157 -2.57 1.86 1.84
N ILE A 158 -2.74 2.91 1.02
CA ILE A 158 -3.84 3.00 0.05
C ILE A 158 -3.36 3.69 -1.23
N SER A 159 -3.80 3.19 -2.37
CA SER A 159 -3.57 3.83 -3.67
C SER A 159 -4.71 3.53 -4.63
N VAL A 160 -4.82 4.31 -5.70
CA VAL A 160 -5.86 4.15 -6.72
C VAL A 160 -5.21 4.02 -8.07
N ASP A 161 -5.63 3.02 -8.86
CA ASP A 161 -5.38 2.99 -10.28
C ASP A 161 -6.31 3.99 -10.98
N PRO A 162 -5.80 5.09 -11.52
CA PRO A 162 -6.64 6.15 -12.08
C PRO A 162 -7.36 5.74 -13.38
N GLU A 163 -6.91 4.68 -14.05
CA GLU A 163 -7.53 4.18 -15.28
C GLU A 163 -8.76 3.32 -15.00
N THR A 164 -8.65 2.42 -14.01
CA THR A 164 -9.72 1.47 -13.70
C THR A 164 -10.57 1.88 -12.50
N GLY A 165 -10.08 2.82 -11.68
CA GLY A 165 -10.67 3.21 -10.41
C GLY A 165 -10.52 2.16 -9.32
N ILE A 166 -9.79 1.06 -9.56
CA ILE A 166 -9.53 0.04 -8.53
C ILE A 166 -8.74 0.69 -7.39
N VAL A 167 -9.21 0.46 -6.17
CA VAL A 167 -8.55 0.93 -4.96
C VAL A 167 -7.76 -0.23 -4.37
N TYR A 168 -6.47 -0.02 -4.17
CA TYR A 168 -5.59 -0.97 -3.51
C TYR A 168 -5.35 -0.53 -2.08
N VAL A 169 -5.45 -1.46 -1.12
CA VAL A 169 -5.09 -1.22 0.28
C VAL A 169 -4.10 -2.30 0.73
N LEU A 170 -3.19 -1.92 1.63
CA LEU A 170 -2.25 -2.82 2.28
C LEU A 170 -2.73 -3.19 3.68
N LYS A 171 -2.58 -4.46 4.04
CA LYS A 171 -2.52 -4.91 5.41
C LYS A 171 -1.04 -5.09 5.79
N GLU A 172 -0.64 -4.53 6.91
CA GLU A 172 0.75 -4.35 7.32
C GLU A 172 1.55 -5.66 7.37
N ARG A 173 1.14 -6.63 8.18
CA ARG A 173 1.86 -7.89 8.39
C ARG A 173 0.99 -8.99 9.01
N ARG A 174 1.51 -10.19 9.11
CA ARG A 174 0.94 -11.40 9.75
C ARG A 174 -0.47 -11.80 9.28
N PRO A 175 -0.74 -11.99 7.99
CA PRO A 175 0.16 -11.86 6.84
C PRO A 175 0.10 -10.46 6.22
N ARG A 176 1.13 -10.08 5.46
CA ARG A 176 1.10 -8.93 4.55
C ARG A 176 0.14 -9.23 3.40
N LEU A 177 -0.83 -8.34 3.17
CA LEU A 177 -1.80 -8.51 2.09
C LEU A 177 -1.92 -7.23 1.27
N LEU A 178 -1.97 -7.41 -0.04
CA LEU A 178 -2.49 -6.40 -0.97
C LEU A 178 -3.93 -6.77 -1.32
N ILE A 179 -4.86 -5.86 -1.08
CA ILE A 179 -6.29 -6.09 -1.27
C ILE A 179 -6.81 -5.10 -2.31
N ALA A 180 -7.36 -5.61 -3.41
CA ALA A 180 -7.99 -4.81 -4.45
C ALA A 180 -9.49 -4.67 -4.18
N LEU A 181 -9.96 -3.42 -4.14
CA LEU A 181 -11.36 -3.07 -3.90
C LEU A 181 -12.00 -2.51 -5.17
N SER A 182 -13.32 -2.65 -5.28
CA SER A 182 -14.08 -1.99 -6.35
C SER A 182 -14.04 -0.46 -6.21
N PRO A 183 -14.21 0.29 -7.32
CA PRO A 183 -14.16 1.76 -7.29
C PRO A 183 -15.20 2.41 -6.35
N ASP A 184 -16.33 1.76 -6.15
CA ASP A 184 -17.40 2.19 -5.24
C ASP A 184 -17.18 1.77 -3.77
N LEU A 185 -16.06 1.08 -3.47
CA LEU A 185 -15.72 0.55 -2.14
C LEU A 185 -16.77 -0.43 -1.57
N ALA A 186 -17.52 -1.11 -2.43
CA ALA A 186 -18.56 -2.05 -2.02
C ALA A 186 -18.08 -3.52 -2.00
N GLN A 187 -16.96 -3.81 -2.69
CA GLN A 187 -16.52 -5.19 -2.91
C GLN A 187 -15.00 -5.36 -2.82
N VAL A 188 -14.55 -6.41 -2.14
CA VAL A 188 -13.20 -6.98 -2.27
C VAL A 188 -13.15 -7.80 -3.55
N ARG A 189 -12.28 -7.42 -4.49
CA ARG A 189 -12.13 -8.07 -5.79
C ARG A 189 -11.03 -9.12 -5.80
N GLN A 190 -9.93 -8.83 -5.10
CA GLN A 190 -8.77 -9.72 -5.04
C GLN A 190 -8.03 -9.53 -3.73
N VAL A 191 -7.41 -10.61 -3.25
CA VAL A 191 -6.50 -10.61 -2.10
C VAL A 191 -5.22 -11.32 -2.53
N ILE A 192 -4.09 -10.66 -2.34
CA ILE A 192 -2.77 -11.14 -2.75
C ILE A 192 -1.87 -11.16 -1.51
N ALA A 193 -1.29 -12.31 -1.20
CA ALA A 193 -0.30 -12.40 -0.13
C ALA A 193 1.07 -11.93 -0.64
N LEU A 194 1.68 -10.98 0.06
CA LEU A 194 3.00 -10.40 -0.25
C LEU A 194 4.08 -11.20 0.49
N THR A 195 4.54 -12.28 -0.13
CA THR A 195 5.42 -13.28 0.48
C THR A 195 6.89 -13.11 0.08
N GLY A 196 7.80 -13.70 0.85
CA GLY A 196 9.22 -13.77 0.48
C GLY A 196 9.45 -14.47 -0.86
N SER A 197 8.65 -15.48 -1.24
CA SER A 197 8.71 -16.13 -2.55
C SER A 197 8.26 -15.23 -3.71
N ALA A 198 7.45 -14.22 -3.43
CA ALA A 198 7.09 -13.18 -4.39
C ALA A 198 8.11 -12.03 -4.43
N GLY A 199 9.22 -12.11 -3.71
CA GLY A 199 10.29 -11.11 -3.71
C GLY A 199 10.24 -10.10 -2.54
N PHE A 200 9.28 -10.21 -1.63
CA PHE A 200 9.25 -9.37 -0.42
C PHE A 200 10.21 -9.91 0.63
N ALA A 201 11.47 -9.54 0.51
CA ALA A 201 12.53 -9.98 1.42
C ALA A 201 13.51 -8.84 1.73
N SER A 202 14.04 -8.81 2.94
CA SER A 202 15.04 -7.84 3.39
C SER A 202 16.10 -8.54 4.24
N ASP A 203 17.29 -7.93 4.33
CA ASP A 203 18.35 -8.33 5.24
C ASP A 203 18.14 -7.76 6.66
N LYS A 204 17.06 -7.03 6.92
CA LYS A 204 16.75 -6.35 8.19
C LYS A 204 15.62 -6.97 8.97
N ALA A 205 14.74 -7.68 8.30
CA ALA A 205 13.62 -8.36 8.93
C ALA A 205 13.47 -9.77 8.37
N GLU A 206 13.17 -10.72 9.24
CA GLU A 206 12.71 -12.04 8.84
C GLU A 206 11.32 -11.92 8.21
N ASP A 207 10.90 -12.92 7.43
CA ASP A 207 9.69 -12.84 6.62
C ASP A 207 8.41 -12.56 7.44
N ASP A 208 8.32 -13.11 8.64
CA ASP A 208 7.19 -12.93 9.58
C ASP A 208 7.21 -11.57 10.32
N HIS A 209 8.35 -10.88 10.32
CA HIS A 209 8.54 -9.56 10.92
C HIS A 209 8.62 -8.43 9.89
N LEU A 210 8.74 -8.77 8.61
CA LEU A 210 8.71 -7.78 7.54
C LEU A 210 7.31 -7.18 7.45
N ASP A 211 7.22 -5.87 7.49
CA ASP A 211 5.99 -5.09 7.29
C ASP A 211 5.85 -4.55 5.87
N VAL A 212 4.72 -3.93 5.60
CA VAL A 212 4.47 -3.05 4.45
C VAL A 212 3.61 -1.88 4.91
N SER A 213 4.01 -0.65 4.57
CA SER A 213 3.36 0.58 5.04
C SER A 213 2.74 1.37 3.87
N GLY A 214 3.50 2.25 3.21
CA GLY A 214 3.00 3.10 2.12
C GLY A 214 2.77 2.38 0.80
N LEU A 215 1.88 2.95 -0.01
CA LEU A 215 1.48 2.39 -1.29
C LEU A 215 1.29 3.47 -2.35
N ALA A 216 1.91 3.31 -3.54
CA ALA A 216 1.71 4.19 -4.69
C ALA A 216 1.59 3.40 -5.99
N TRP A 217 0.51 3.61 -6.74
CA TRP A 217 0.31 3.02 -8.06
C TRP A 217 1.19 3.67 -9.12
N ASP A 218 1.84 2.84 -9.92
CA ASP A 218 2.63 3.23 -11.10
C ASP A 218 1.91 2.78 -12.38
N ALA A 219 1.20 3.69 -13.01
CA ALA A 219 0.44 3.39 -14.21
C ALA A 219 1.36 3.03 -15.39
N GLY A 220 2.54 3.66 -15.48
CA GLY A 220 3.50 3.41 -16.56
C GLY A 220 4.11 2.02 -16.53
N ARG A 221 4.37 1.50 -15.32
CA ARG A 221 4.98 0.18 -15.10
C ARG A 221 3.96 -0.89 -14.70
N ARG A 222 2.68 -0.52 -14.52
CA ARG A 222 1.60 -1.41 -14.08
C ARG A 222 1.95 -2.18 -12.81
N GLY A 223 2.28 -1.44 -11.76
CA GLY A 223 2.66 -2.01 -10.49
C GLY A 223 2.52 -1.04 -9.33
N LEU A 224 3.03 -1.43 -8.19
CA LEU A 224 2.87 -0.70 -6.94
C LEU A 224 4.23 -0.52 -6.27
N TRP A 225 4.54 0.72 -5.91
CA TRP A 225 5.64 1.04 -5.01
C TRP A 225 5.16 0.88 -3.58
N ILE A 226 5.93 0.15 -2.77
CA ILE A 226 5.58 -0.25 -1.40
C ILE A 226 6.76 -0.01 -0.48
N THR A 227 6.57 0.77 0.58
CA THR A 227 7.57 0.96 1.64
C THR A 227 7.50 -0.16 2.68
N SER A 228 8.61 -0.38 3.37
CA SER A 228 8.72 -1.23 4.54
C SER A 228 9.64 -0.59 5.55
N ASP A 229 9.12 -0.28 6.76
CA ASP A 229 9.94 0.25 7.83
C ASP A 229 10.85 -0.81 8.42
N THR A 230 10.33 -1.95 8.85
CA THR A 230 11.16 -3.01 9.45
C THR A 230 12.19 -3.54 8.46
N GLY A 231 11.83 -3.63 7.18
CA GLY A 231 12.73 -4.03 6.09
C GLY A 231 13.75 -2.97 5.70
N LYS A 232 13.56 -1.69 6.07
CA LYS A 232 14.35 -0.54 5.59
C LYS A 232 14.47 -0.54 4.06
N ALA A 233 13.33 -0.80 3.40
CA ALA A 233 13.29 -1.15 1.98
C ALA A 233 12.15 -0.44 1.25
N LEU A 234 12.33 -0.31 -0.06
CA LEU A 234 11.30 0.00 -1.02
C LEU A 234 11.15 -1.17 -1.97
N PHE A 235 9.93 -1.58 -2.25
CA PHE A 235 9.61 -2.63 -3.20
C PHE A 235 8.84 -2.05 -4.37
N PHE A 236 9.08 -2.56 -5.58
CA PHE A 236 8.17 -2.45 -6.70
C PHE A 236 7.53 -3.80 -6.96
N PHE A 237 6.22 -3.88 -6.85
CA PHE A 237 5.44 -5.10 -7.09
C PHE A 237 4.77 -5.02 -8.47
N ASP A 238 5.26 -5.82 -9.42
CA ASP A 238 4.66 -6.00 -10.73
C ASP A 238 3.40 -6.86 -10.57
N ILE A 239 2.23 -6.26 -10.79
CA ILE A 239 0.94 -6.92 -10.54
C ILE A 239 0.61 -7.97 -11.59
N ASP A 240 1.15 -7.84 -12.81
CA ASP A 240 0.92 -8.79 -13.89
C ASP A 240 1.82 -10.04 -13.72
N ARG A 241 3.04 -9.87 -13.21
CA ARG A 241 3.98 -10.96 -12.92
C ARG A 241 3.84 -11.54 -11.52
N MET A 242 3.16 -10.85 -10.62
CA MET A 242 3.04 -11.21 -9.21
C MET A 242 4.43 -11.36 -8.52
N GLN A 243 5.35 -10.47 -8.86
CA GLN A 243 6.73 -10.46 -8.37
C GLN A 243 7.15 -9.07 -7.92
N ALA A 244 7.90 -9.00 -6.83
CA ALA A 244 8.49 -7.78 -6.34
C ALA A 244 10.01 -7.76 -6.56
N GLN A 245 10.52 -6.55 -6.81
CA GLN A 245 11.94 -6.22 -6.72
C GLN A 245 12.10 -5.25 -5.55
N GLY A 246 13.15 -5.44 -4.73
CA GLY A 246 13.39 -4.63 -3.55
C GLY A 246 14.71 -3.87 -3.60
N TRP A 247 14.73 -2.68 -3.01
CA TRP A 247 15.91 -1.85 -2.81
C TRP A 247 16.03 -1.43 -1.35
N VAL A 248 17.25 -1.37 -0.86
CA VAL A 248 17.56 -0.77 0.44
C VAL A 248 17.33 0.74 0.35
N LEU A 249 16.50 1.29 1.22
CA LEU A 249 16.35 2.74 1.33
C LEU A 249 17.54 3.36 2.06
N VAL A 250 18.20 4.32 1.41
CA VAL A 250 19.33 5.05 1.98
C VAL A 250 19.13 6.55 1.89
N ASP A 251 19.51 7.26 2.94
CA ASP A 251 19.61 8.72 3.01
C ASP A 251 21.11 9.10 2.96
N GLU A 252 21.52 9.87 1.95
CA GLU A 252 22.89 10.32 1.72
C GLU A 252 23.09 11.81 1.99
N ALA A 253 22.06 12.51 2.48
CA ALA A 253 22.10 13.97 2.69
C ALA A 253 23.26 14.43 3.60
N ARG A 254 23.79 13.55 4.45
CA ARG A 254 24.91 13.86 5.35
C ARG A 254 26.29 13.41 4.83
N GLY A 255 26.39 13.11 3.52
CA GLY A 255 27.65 12.75 2.87
C GLY A 255 28.10 11.31 3.07
N HIS A 256 27.28 10.47 3.72
CA HIS A 256 27.47 9.02 3.81
C HIS A 256 26.11 8.33 3.90
N PRO A 257 25.95 7.18 3.22
CA PRO A 257 24.67 6.48 3.19
C PRO A 257 24.28 5.97 4.58
N ARG A 258 23.03 6.22 4.95
CA ARG A 258 22.38 5.66 6.14
C ARG A 258 21.08 5.01 5.73
N ARG A 259 20.76 3.87 6.29
CA ARG A 259 19.44 3.27 6.07
C ARG A 259 18.35 4.20 6.61
N VAL A 260 17.30 4.35 5.83
CA VAL A 260 16.10 5.09 6.26
C VAL A 260 15.36 4.24 7.27
N SER A 261 14.97 4.86 8.37
CA SER A 261 14.06 4.28 9.38
C SER A 261 12.69 4.92 9.21
N ASN A 262 11.68 4.20 9.68
CA ASN A 262 10.30 4.69 9.78
C ASN A 262 9.80 5.24 8.43
N ALA A 263 10.11 4.52 7.33
CA ALA A 263 9.61 4.85 5.99
C ALA A 263 8.15 4.41 5.90
N GLU A 264 7.22 5.38 5.90
CA GLU A 264 5.79 5.13 5.92
C GLU A 264 5.15 5.45 4.56
N GLY A 265 4.76 6.67 4.29
CA GLY A 265 4.07 7.03 3.07
C GLY A 265 4.97 7.09 1.84
N VAL A 266 4.44 6.69 0.68
CA VAL A 266 5.11 6.81 -0.62
C VAL A 266 4.19 7.44 -1.65
N ALA A 267 4.74 8.31 -2.50
CA ALA A 267 4.07 8.87 -3.67
C ALA A 267 4.98 8.82 -4.90
N LEU A 268 4.38 8.75 -6.08
CA LEU A 268 5.09 8.77 -7.37
C LEU A 268 4.75 10.07 -8.10
N SER A 269 5.74 10.69 -8.74
CA SER A 269 5.51 11.86 -9.60
C SER A 269 4.62 11.50 -10.80
N SER A 270 3.96 12.49 -11.39
CA SER A 270 3.05 12.27 -12.52
C SER A 270 3.73 11.72 -13.77
N ASP A 271 5.03 11.96 -13.93
CA ASP A 271 5.86 11.41 -15.01
C ASP A 271 6.39 10.00 -14.70
N GLY A 272 6.15 9.48 -13.49
CA GLY A 272 6.60 8.18 -13.05
C GLY A 272 8.12 8.05 -12.85
N GLN A 273 8.85 9.18 -12.73
CA GLN A 273 10.32 9.16 -12.66
C GLN A 273 10.87 9.52 -11.28
N THR A 274 10.04 10.00 -10.37
CA THR A 274 10.46 10.42 -9.04
C THR A 274 9.59 9.80 -7.97
N ILE A 275 10.23 9.18 -6.98
CA ILE A 275 9.58 8.61 -5.80
C ILE A 275 9.80 9.56 -4.62
N PHE A 276 8.74 9.84 -3.91
CA PHE A 276 8.73 10.60 -2.67
C PHE A 276 8.35 9.69 -1.52
N ILE A 277 9.14 9.73 -0.43
CA ILE A 277 8.89 8.91 0.76
C ILE A 277 8.87 9.82 1.97
N VAL A 278 7.87 9.67 2.83
CA VAL A 278 7.85 10.32 4.13
C VAL A 278 8.24 9.35 5.23
N THR A 279 8.88 9.89 6.27
CA THR A 279 9.24 9.09 7.47
C THR A 279 8.44 9.56 8.67
N ASP A 280 8.05 8.61 9.52
CA ASP A 280 7.55 8.90 10.86
C ASP A 280 8.70 8.93 11.86
N ASP A 281 9.44 10.02 11.86
CA ASP A 281 10.46 10.32 12.87
C ASP A 281 9.93 11.36 13.88
N GLY A 282 8.62 11.48 14.04
CA GLY A 282 7.96 12.46 14.91
C GLY A 282 8.34 13.88 14.52
N LYS A 283 8.95 14.62 15.43
CA LYS A 283 9.43 16.00 15.17
C LYS A 283 10.52 16.11 14.10
N ASP A 284 11.13 15.02 13.72
CA ASP A 284 12.24 14.94 12.74
C ASP A 284 11.82 14.25 11.44
N SER A 285 10.49 14.04 11.24
CA SER A 285 9.92 13.48 10.01
C SER A 285 10.41 14.24 8.77
N ARG A 286 10.70 13.48 7.71
CA ARG A 286 11.36 13.97 6.50
C ARG A 286 10.62 13.55 5.25
N LEU A 287 10.81 14.31 4.18
CA LEU A 287 10.49 13.95 2.81
C LEU A 287 11.79 13.60 2.10
N LEU A 288 11.91 12.34 1.67
CA LEU A 288 13.03 11.87 0.85
C LEU A 288 12.59 11.80 -0.61
N THR A 289 13.52 12.15 -1.50
CA THR A 289 13.29 12.11 -2.95
C THR A 289 14.29 11.15 -3.59
N TYR A 290 13.76 10.26 -4.45
CA TYR A 290 14.56 9.32 -5.22
C TYR A 290 14.20 9.40 -6.70
N ARG A 291 15.20 9.32 -7.57
CA ARG A 291 15.04 9.22 -9.02
C ARG A 291 14.98 7.77 -9.44
N ILE A 292 14.10 7.47 -10.39
CA ILE A 292 14.06 6.20 -11.11
C ILE A 292 14.82 6.38 -12.43
N ASP A 293 15.88 5.58 -12.63
CA ASP A 293 16.74 5.56 -13.82
C ASP A 293 16.51 4.28 -14.61
#